data_709c7887e74883d5922ee7e2463a47d2
#
_entry.id   709c7887e74883d5922ee7e2463a47d2
#
_cell.length_a   1.000
_cell.length_b   1.000
_cell.length_c   1.000
_cell.angle_alpha   90.00
_cell.angle_beta   90.00
_cell.angle_gamma   90.00
#
_symmetry.space_group_name_H-M   'P 1'
#
loop_
_entity.id
_entity.type
_entity.pdbx_description
1 polymer ?
#
loop_
_entity_poly.entity_id
_entity_poly.type
_entity_poly.pdbx_seq_one_letter_code
_entity_poly.pdbx_strand_id
1 'polypeptide(L)'
;MSNRATSDRTISVPAALARRVKAFSSRAFSSPLLRRFLTQSEAGSTIEFGLLAAPFVAGLFAILQTALVFFAGQTLETAAAKSARLILTGQAQTAGWTAAQFKSQVCNQIHSVFNCSNGVYVDVETYPSFSAINTGMPVTNGAFNSNALGYNPGGPGDIVMLRLYYQYPVFVNLLGFNLGNLTGGYNLFAATAVFKNEPYASS
;
A
#
# COMPACT_ATOMS: atom_id res chain seq x y z
N MET A 1 -12.67 -35.17 55.23
CA MET A 1 -12.48 -34.02 56.12
C MET A 1 -11.15 -33.37 55.72
N SER A 2 -11.14 -32.26 54.91
CA SER A 2 -10.06 -31.31 54.87
C SER A 2 -10.59 -30.04 54.17
N ASN A 3 -10.81 -29.02 55.02
CA ASN A 3 -11.25 -27.69 54.66
C ASN A 3 -10.07 -26.94 53.97
N ARG A 4 -10.21 -26.49 52.72
CA ARG A 4 -9.32 -25.51 52.13
C ARG A 4 -9.96 -24.13 52.24
N ALA A 5 -9.43 -23.31 53.12
CA ALA A 5 -9.74 -21.91 53.26
C ALA A 5 -9.19 -21.15 52.04
N THR A 6 -10.06 -20.53 51.26
CA THR A 6 -9.76 -19.55 50.22
C THR A 6 -9.41 -18.22 50.91
N SER A 7 -8.14 -17.80 50.81
CA SER A 7 -7.65 -16.52 51.30
C SER A 7 -8.05 -15.45 50.27
N ASP A 8 -9.07 -14.68 50.58
CA ASP A 8 -9.49 -13.48 49.86
C ASP A 8 -8.50 -12.33 50.20
N ARG A 9 -7.58 -12.05 49.28
CA ARG A 9 -6.68 -10.89 49.38
C ARG A 9 -7.40 -9.67 48.81
N THR A 10 -8.13 -8.96 49.62
CA THR A 10 -8.60 -7.62 49.32
C THR A 10 -7.40 -6.68 49.21
N ILE A 11 -7.10 -6.25 47.99
CA ILE A 11 -6.07 -5.24 47.73
C ILE A 11 -6.63 -3.89 48.18
N SER A 12 -6.21 -3.43 49.35
CA SER A 12 -6.55 -2.11 49.88
C SER A 12 -5.75 -1.05 49.10
N VAL A 13 -6.39 -0.30 48.22
CA VAL A 13 -5.79 0.86 47.57
C VAL A 13 -5.65 1.98 48.61
N PRO A 14 -4.44 2.55 48.83
CA PRO A 14 -4.25 3.59 49.85
C PRO A 14 -5.06 4.82 49.51
N ALA A 15 -5.81 5.34 50.47
CA ALA A 15 -6.72 6.48 50.35
C ALA A 15 -6.09 7.76 49.79
N ALA A 16 -4.76 7.87 49.85
CA ALA A 16 -3.98 8.98 49.28
C ALA A 16 -4.00 8.97 47.72
N LEU A 17 -4.07 7.79 47.07
CA LEU A 17 -4.11 7.71 45.61
C LEU A 17 -5.52 8.08 45.10
N ALA A 18 -6.56 7.72 45.77
CA ALA A 18 -7.94 8.06 45.40
C ALA A 18 -8.22 9.55 45.52
N ARG A 19 -7.60 10.25 46.46
CA ARG A 19 -7.68 11.75 46.55
C ARG A 19 -6.98 12.48 45.44
N ARG A 20 -5.85 11.99 44.91
CA ARG A 20 -5.14 12.62 43.80
C ARG A 20 -5.88 12.48 42.46
N VAL A 21 -6.55 11.36 42.22
CA VAL A 21 -7.32 11.14 40.99
C VAL A 21 -8.58 12.00 40.97
N LYS A 22 -9.28 12.18 42.11
CA LYS A 22 -10.44 13.09 42.23
C LYS A 22 -10.05 14.57 42.09
N ALA A 23 -8.87 14.98 42.56
CA ALA A 23 -8.40 16.37 42.45
C ALA A 23 -7.96 16.73 41.01
N PHE A 24 -7.53 15.75 40.21
CA PHE A 24 -7.17 15.97 38.80
C PHE A 24 -8.39 16.13 37.89
N SER A 25 -9.47 15.38 38.17
CA SER A 25 -10.71 15.43 37.37
C SER A 25 -11.51 16.72 37.59
N SER A 26 -11.44 17.35 38.76
CA SER A 26 -12.25 18.57 39.05
C SER A 26 -11.59 19.87 38.60
N ARG A 27 -10.29 19.89 38.41
CA ARG A 27 -9.56 21.11 37.96
C ARG A 27 -9.56 21.33 36.45
N ALA A 28 -9.72 20.26 35.65
CA ALA A 28 -9.71 20.37 34.20
C ALA A 28 -11.00 21.00 33.63
N PHE A 29 -12.11 20.99 34.39
CA PHE A 29 -13.41 21.47 33.93
C PHE A 29 -13.78 22.88 34.40
N SER A 30 -12.95 23.52 35.22
CA SER A 30 -13.22 24.86 35.83
C SER A 30 -12.36 26.00 35.28
N SER A 31 -11.78 25.85 34.09
CA SER A 31 -11.11 26.96 33.43
C SER A 31 -12.16 27.99 32.96
N PRO A 32 -12.04 29.28 33.41
CA PRO A 32 -12.98 30.34 33.04
C PRO A 32 -13.05 30.56 31.52
N LEU A 33 -12.00 30.16 30.80
CA LEU A 33 -11.97 30.17 29.34
C LEU A 33 -12.96 29.18 28.71
N LEU A 34 -13.08 27.96 29.24
CA LEU A 34 -14.02 26.96 28.71
C LEU A 34 -15.47 27.40 28.93
N ARG A 35 -15.74 28.02 30.11
CA ARG A 35 -17.10 28.52 30.43
C ARG A 35 -17.47 29.73 29.57
N ARG A 36 -16.50 30.59 29.20
CA ARG A 36 -16.71 31.71 28.31
C ARG A 36 -16.95 31.27 26.87
N PHE A 37 -16.31 30.20 26.44
CA PHE A 37 -16.57 29.56 25.13
C PHE A 37 -17.97 28.95 25.03
N LEU A 38 -18.47 28.35 26.11
CA LEU A 38 -19.78 27.68 26.11
C LEU A 38 -20.97 28.66 26.28
N THR A 39 -20.74 29.93 26.69
CA THR A 39 -21.79 30.91 26.91
C THR A 39 -21.94 31.96 25.79
N GLN A 40 -21.01 31.97 24.81
CA GLN A 40 -21.14 32.85 23.65
C GLN A 40 -21.90 32.12 22.55
N SER A 41 -23.11 32.61 22.21
CA SER A 41 -23.96 32.07 21.15
C SER A 41 -23.27 32.08 19.76
N GLU A 42 -22.33 32.97 19.54
CA GLU A 42 -21.51 33.02 18.32
C GLU A 42 -20.47 31.87 18.24
N ALA A 43 -20.09 31.30 19.37
CA ALA A 43 -19.19 30.13 19.41
C ALA A 43 -19.88 28.82 19.01
N GLY A 44 -21.24 28.77 19.15
CA GLY A 44 -22.05 27.59 18.77
C GLY A 44 -21.89 27.24 17.30
N SER A 45 -22.06 28.21 16.42
CA SER A 45 -21.92 28.02 14.97
C SER A 45 -20.52 27.54 14.55
N THR A 46 -19.47 28.01 15.20
CA THR A 46 -18.09 27.58 14.91
C THR A 46 -17.84 26.13 15.34
N ILE A 47 -18.43 25.72 16.47
CA ILE A 47 -18.31 24.34 16.98
C ILE A 47 -19.11 23.38 16.08
N GLU A 48 -20.32 23.75 15.67
CA GLU A 48 -21.16 22.98 14.74
C GLU A 48 -20.46 22.82 13.40
N PHE A 49 -19.89 23.89 12.84
CA PHE A 49 -19.12 23.83 11.62
C PHE A 49 -17.89 22.93 11.78
N GLY A 50 -17.13 23.05 12.86
CA GLY A 50 -15.94 22.22 13.12
C GLY A 50 -16.27 20.73 13.25
N LEU A 51 -17.42 20.42 13.88
CA LEU A 51 -17.89 19.03 14.04
C LEU A 51 -18.27 18.40 12.68
N LEU A 52 -18.86 19.18 11.79
CA LEU A 52 -19.26 18.71 10.45
C LEU A 52 -18.09 18.74 9.45
N ALA A 53 -17.22 19.74 9.53
CA ALA A 53 -16.08 19.89 8.65
C ALA A 53 -15.06 18.77 8.80
N ALA A 54 -14.77 18.30 10.01
CA ALA A 54 -13.79 17.27 10.27
C ALA A 54 -14.14 15.94 9.56
N PRO A 55 -15.33 15.33 9.73
CA PRO A 55 -15.68 14.10 9.01
C PRO A 55 -15.83 14.33 7.49
N PHE A 56 -16.27 15.50 7.06
CA PHE A 56 -16.36 15.84 5.65
C PHE A 56 -14.99 15.88 4.98
N VAL A 57 -14.03 16.58 5.58
CA VAL A 57 -12.65 16.65 5.08
C VAL A 57 -11.99 15.27 5.11
N ALA A 58 -12.20 14.49 6.18
CA ALA A 58 -11.71 13.10 6.25
C ALA A 58 -12.28 12.25 5.12
N GLY A 59 -13.58 12.39 4.81
CA GLY A 59 -14.23 11.72 3.68
C GLY A 59 -13.62 12.11 2.33
N LEU A 60 -13.38 13.41 2.11
CA LEU A 60 -12.72 13.88 0.89
C LEU A 60 -11.32 13.29 0.73
N PHE A 61 -10.51 13.26 1.79
CA PHE A 61 -9.19 12.65 1.73
C PHE A 61 -9.26 11.14 1.46
N ALA A 62 -10.22 10.43 2.02
CA ALA A 62 -10.41 9.01 1.74
C ALA A 62 -10.74 8.75 0.27
N ILE A 63 -11.62 9.56 -0.33
CA ILE A 63 -11.97 9.47 -1.76
C ILE A 63 -10.74 9.77 -2.63
N LEU A 64 -10.02 10.86 -2.34
CA LEU A 64 -8.81 11.23 -3.09
C LEU A 64 -7.74 10.14 -3.01
N GLN A 65 -7.51 9.58 -1.82
CA GLN A 65 -6.54 8.48 -1.65
C GLN A 65 -6.93 7.25 -2.45
N THR A 66 -8.21 6.87 -2.43
CA THR A 66 -8.72 5.75 -3.22
C THR A 66 -8.53 6.00 -4.71
N ALA A 67 -8.85 7.21 -5.20
CA ALA A 67 -8.65 7.59 -6.59
C ALA A 67 -7.17 7.51 -7.02
N LEU A 68 -6.24 7.96 -6.17
CA LEU A 68 -4.80 7.88 -6.43
C LEU A 68 -4.31 6.43 -6.50
N VAL A 69 -4.81 5.55 -5.63
CA VAL A 69 -4.48 4.12 -5.65
C VAL A 69 -4.94 3.48 -6.96
N PHE A 70 -6.18 3.73 -7.41
CA PHE A 70 -6.68 3.23 -8.69
C PHE A 70 -5.90 3.80 -9.87
N PHE A 71 -5.61 5.09 -9.86
CA PHE A 71 -4.82 5.74 -10.91
C PHE A 71 -3.42 5.14 -11.02
N ALA A 72 -2.78 4.87 -9.89
CA ALA A 72 -1.48 4.20 -9.85
C ALA A 72 -1.57 2.80 -10.47
N GLY A 73 -2.57 1.99 -10.11
CA GLY A 73 -2.79 0.66 -10.69
C GLY A 73 -2.95 0.71 -12.21
N GLN A 74 -3.82 1.57 -12.73
CA GLN A 74 -4.05 1.76 -14.17
C GLN A 74 -2.81 2.22 -14.93
N THR A 75 -2.02 3.07 -14.31
CA THR A 75 -0.74 3.53 -14.90
C THR A 75 0.24 2.37 -15.03
N LEU A 76 0.33 1.52 -14.00
CA LEU A 76 1.21 0.34 -14.02
C LEU A 76 0.76 -0.69 -15.07
N GLU A 77 -0.55 -0.94 -15.22
CA GLU A 77 -1.11 -1.82 -16.25
C GLU A 77 -0.82 -1.29 -17.66
N THR A 78 -0.99 0.02 -17.88
CA THR A 78 -0.67 0.65 -19.16
C THR A 78 0.82 0.50 -19.49
N ALA A 79 1.70 0.68 -18.50
CA ALA A 79 3.14 0.48 -18.67
C ALA A 79 3.48 -0.98 -18.97
N ALA A 80 2.83 -1.93 -18.30
CA ALA A 80 3.01 -3.35 -18.57
C ALA A 80 2.60 -3.70 -20.02
N ALA A 81 1.44 -3.23 -20.48
CA ALA A 81 0.98 -3.47 -21.85
C ALA A 81 1.94 -2.89 -22.91
N LYS A 82 2.41 -1.66 -22.71
CA LYS A 82 3.39 -1.02 -23.63
C LYS A 82 4.74 -1.73 -23.61
N SER A 83 5.22 -2.13 -22.41
CA SER A 83 6.50 -2.82 -22.25
C SER A 83 6.44 -4.25 -22.79
N ALA A 84 5.30 -4.93 -22.62
CA ALA A 84 5.05 -6.24 -23.21
C ALA A 84 5.21 -6.20 -24.73
N ARG A 85 4.76 -5.12 -25.39
CA ARG A 85 4.91 -4.96 -26.83
C ARG A 85 6.37 -4.91 -27.27
N LEU A 86 7.27 -4.34 -26.47
CA LEU A 86 8.70 -4.28 -26.79
C LEU A 86 9.35 -5.67 -26.81
N ILE A 87 8.85 -6.59 -25.97
CA ILE A 87 9.30 -7.99 -25.96
C ILE A 87 8.60 -8.76 -27.07
N LEU A 88 7.27 -8.63 -27.18
CA LEU A 88 6.42 -9.34 -28.16
C LEU A 88 6.93 -9.13 -29.59
N THR A 89 7.33 -7.92 -29.96
CA THR A 89 7.86 -7.56 -31.30
C THR A 89 9.35 -7.81 -31.46
N GLY A 90 10.02 -8.41 -30.48
CA GLY A 90 11.44 -8.75 -30.53
C GLY A 90 12.40 -7.56 -30.36
N GLN A 91 11.93 -6.35 -30.04
CA GLN A 91 12.79 -5.18 -29.89
C GLN A 91 13.76 -5.33 -28.71
N ALA A 92 13.32 -5.87 -27.59
CA ALA A 92 14.17 -6.10 -26.44
C ALA A 92 15.25 -7.13 -26.71
N GLN A 93 14.92 -8.19 -27.47
CA GLN A 93 15.82 -9.27 -27.82
C GLN A 93 16.86 -8.86 -28.85
N THR A 94 16.43 -8.22 -29.94
CA THR A 94 17.33 -7.75 -31.00
C THR A 94 18.26 -6.65 -30.53
N ALA A 95 17.83 -5.80 -29.61
CA ALA A 95 18.69 -4.78 -28.99
C ALA A 95 19.58 -5.36 -27.86
N GLY A 96 19.39 -6.61 -27.46
CA GLY A 96 20.18 -7.27 -26.41
C GLY A 96 19.99 -6.61 -25.03
N TRP A 97 18.79 -6.12 -24.71
CA TRP A 97 18.61 -5.39 -23.45
C TRP A 97 18.77 -6.28 -22.24
N THR A 98 19.55 -5.79 -21.30
CA THR A 98 19.64 -6.34 -19.94
C THR A 98 18.38 -5.99 -19.13
N ALA A 99 18.17 -6.68 -18.01
CA ALA A 99 17.07 -6.37 -17.06
C ALA A 99 17.05 -4.88 -16.67
N ALA A 100 18.22 -4.28 -16.44
CA ALA A 100 18.33 -2.87 -16.05
C ALA A 100 17.94 -1.93 -17.19
N GLN A 101 18.34 -2.23 -18.42
CA GLN A 101 17.97 -1.45 -19.61
C GLN A 101 16.49 -1.56 -19.91
N PHE A 102 15.91 -2.76 -19.82
CA PHE A 102 14.47 -2.96 -19.97
C PHE A 102 13.68 -2.20 -18.88
N LYS A 103 14.12 -2.31 -17.61
CA LYS A 103 13.53 -1.51 -16.52
C LYS A 103 13.59 -0.02 -16.83
N SER A 104 14.67 0.49 -17.42
CA SER A 104 14.77 1.90 -17.83
C SER A 104 13.70 2.26 -18.86
N GLN A 105 13.41 1.39 -19.84
CA GLN A 105 12.33 1.60 -20.82
C GLN A 105 10.95 1.61 -20.18
N VAL A 106 10.70 0.71 -19.23
CA VAL A 106 9.47 0.73 -18.42
C VAL A 106 9.35 2.05 -17.66
N CYS A 107 10.44 2.50 -17.05
CA CYS A 107 10.50 3.73 -16.29
C CYS A 107 10.21 4.98 -17.15
N ASN A 108 10.67 5.01 -18.39
CA ASN A 108 10.39 6.09 -19.31
C ASN A 108 8.88 6.30 -19.58
N GLN A 109 8.07 5.29 -19.31
CA GLN A 109 6.61 5.35 -19.52
C GLN A 109 5.82 5.80 -18.29
N ILE A 110 6.43 5.79 -17.10
CA ILE A 110 5.74 6.02 -15.81
C ILE A 110 6.37 7.11 -14.96
N HIS A 111 7.29 7.91 -15.48
CA HIS A 111 8.06 8.93 -14.76
C HIS A 111 7.25 9.87 -13.86
N SER A 112 6.01 10.17 -14.25
CA SER A 112 5.21 11.19 -13.53
C SER A 112 4.55 10.68 -12.27
N VAL A 113 4.46 9.36 -12.06
CA VAL A 113 3.61 8.75 -11.03
C VAL A 113 4.40 7.93 -10.03
N PHE A 114 5.50 7.32 -10.46
CA PHE A 114 6.24 6.36 -9.64
C PHE A 114 7.70 6.76 -9.45
N ASN A 115 8.21 6.49 -8.25
CA ASN A 115 9.66 6.49 -8.03
C ASN A 115 10.25 5.21 -8.65
N CYS A 116 10.75 5.36 -9.86
CA CYS A 116 11.19 4.24 -10.65
C CYS A 116 12.50 3.61 -10.18
N SER A 117 13.38 4.39 -9.58
CA SER A 117 14.70 3.92 -9.17
C SER A 117 14.61 2.79 -8.14
N ASN A 118 13.75 2.96 -7.13
CA ASN A 118 13.69 2.07 -5.98
C ASN A 118 12.33 1.38 -5.78
N GLY A 119 11.31 1.73 -6.57
CA GLY A 119 9.94 1.26 -6.33
C GLY A 119 9.41 0.28 -7.38
N VAL A 120 9.91 0.33 -8.62
CA VAL A 120 9.45 -0.53 -9.71
C VAL A 120 10.37 -1.74 -9.85
N TYR A 121 9.78 -2.91 -9.91
CA TYR A 121 10.45 -4.18 -10.14
C TYR A 121 9.88 -4.82 -11.40
N VAL A 122 10.76 -5.43 -12.18
CA VAL A 122 10.43 -6.08 -13.46
C VAL A 122 10.75 -7.54 -13.34
N ASP A 123 9.83 -8.37 -13.80
CA ASP A 123 9.96 -9.81 -13.83
C ASP A 123 9.48 -10.30 -15.20
N VAL A 124 10.33 -11.02 -15.90
CA VAL A 124 10.06 -11.54 -17.25
C VAL A 124 10.47 -13.00 -17.28
N GLU A 125 9.52 -13.87 -17.53
CA GLU A 125 9.74 -15.32 -17.54
C GLU A 125 9.15 -15.98 -18.79
N THR A 126 9.81 -17.00 -19.30
CA THR A 126 9.30 -17.83 -20.40
C THR A 126 8.66 -19.10 -19.87
N TYR A 127 7.61 -19.56 -20.54
CA TYR A 127 6.85 -20.75 -20.18
C TYR A 127 6.66 -21.67 -21.38
N PRO A 128 6.65 -23.01 -21.19
CA PRO A 128 6.44 -23.96 -22.27
C PRO A 128 5.00 -24.00 -22.78
N SER A 129 4.03 -23.54 -21.96
CA SER A 129 2.61 -23.47 -22.32
C SER A 129 1.88 -22.43 -21.48
N PHE A 130 0.74 -21.93 -21.95
CA PHE A 130 -0.11 -21.01 -21.18
C PHE A 130 -0.62 -21.64 -19.87
N SER A 131 -0.82 -22.96 -19.85
CA SER A 131 -1.28 -23.69 -18.66
C SER A 131 -0.20 -23.85 -17.59
N ALA A 132 1.08 -23.69 -17.94
CA ALA A 132 2.20 -23.79 -17.02
C ALA A 132 2.51 -22.47 -16.30
N ILE A 133 1.81 -21.39 -16.65
CA ILE A 133 2.08 -20.06 -16.09
C ILE A 133 1.75 -20.03 -14.61
N ASN A 134 2.73 -19.62 -13.82
CA ASN A 134 2.55 -19.38 -12.39
C ASN A 134 2.25 -17.90 -12.12
N THR A 135 1.02 -17.61 -11.71
CA THR A 135 0.56 -16.27 -11.37
C THR A 135 0.78 -15.90 -9.89
N GLY A 136 1.45 -16.74 -9.12
CA GLY A 136 1.74 -16.48 -7.70
C GLY A 136 2.54 -15.19 -7.52
N MET A 137 2.18 -14.41 -6.49
CA MET A 137 2.96 -13.22 -6.13
C MET A 137 4.24 -13.63 -5.40
N PRO A 138 5.38 -12.98 -5.66
CA PRO A 138 6.64 -13.23 -4.95
C PRO A 138 6.62 -12.57 -3.57
N VAL A 139 5.77 -13.08 -2.68
CA VAL A 139 5.63 -12.60 -1.30
C VAL A 139 5.97 -13.74 -0.34
N THR A 140 6.91 -13.51 0.54
CA THR A 140 7.32 -14.47 1.57
C THR A 140 7.18 -13.82 2.94
N ASN A 141 6.44 -14.45 3.85
CA ASN A 141 6.17 -13.92 5.20
C ASN A 141 5.61 -12.48 5.22
N GLY A 142 4.76 -12.14 4.25
CA GLY A 142 4.20 -10.81 4.12
C GLY A 142 5.16 -9.74 3.56
N ALA A 143 6.37 -10.11 3.18
CA ALA A 143 7.34 -9.22 2.54
C ALA A 143 7.53 -9.57 1.06
N PHE A 144 7.72 -8.55 0.24
CA PHE A 144 8.01 -8.72 -1.18
C PHE A 144 9.44 -9.25 -1.37
N ASN A 145 9.59 -10.36 -2.10
CA ASN A 145 10.86 -10.99 -2.39
C ASN A 145 11.36 -10.63 -3.80
N SER A 146 12.14 -9.57 -3.90
CA SER A 146 12.72 -9.14 -5.17
C SER A 146 13.78 -10.09 -5.74
N ASN A 147 14.35 -10.99 -4.93
CA ASN A 147 15.35 -11.95 -5.38
C ASN A 147 14.75 -13.12 -6.17
N ALA A 148 13.42 -13.29 -6.12
CA ALA A 148 12.71 -14.31 -6.87
C ALA A 148 12.37 -13.87 -8.31
N LEU A 149 12.74 -12.65 -8.71
CA LEU A 149 12.44 -12.09 -10.02
C LEU A 149 13.50 -12.46 -11.03
N GLY A 150 13.07 -12.74 -12.26
CA GLY A 150 13.92 -13.08 -13.39
C GLY A 150 13.83 -12.10 -14.56
N TYR A 151 14.73 -12.23 -15.51
CA TYR A 151 14.63 -11.55 -16.79
C TYR A 151 15.01 -12.49 -17.92
N ASN A 152 14.02 -13.05 -18.55
CA ASN A 152 14.16 -13.90 -19.74
C ASN A 152 13.07 -13.52 -20.76
N PRO A 153 13.40 -12.66 -21.76
CA PRO A 153 12.44 -12.21 -22.77
C PRO A 153 12.11 -13.28 -23.82
N GLY A 154 12.76 -14.45 -23.78
CA GLY A 154 12.53 -15.53 -24.73
C GLY A 154 12.94 -15.22 -26.15
N GLY A 155 12.75 -16.20 -27.04
CA GLY A 155 12.94 -16.11 -28.48
C GLY A 155 11.63 -15.98 -29.26
N PRO A 156 11.71 -16.00 -30.62
CA PRO A 156 10.53 -16.00 -31.48
C PRO A 156 9.60 -17.18 -31.19
N GLY A 157 8.33 -16.91 -30.99
CA GLY A 157 7.32 -17.94 -30.72
C GLY A 157 7.23 -18.44 -29.29
N ASP A 158 8.09 -17.97 -28.37
CA ASP A 158 8.01 -18.31 -26.95
C ASP A 158 6.83 -17.63 -26.26
N ILE A 159 6.29 -18.30 -25.25
CA ILE A 159 5.28 -17.73 -24.37
C ILE A 159 5.98 -17.03 -23.23
N VAL A 160 5.70 -15.74 -23.09
CA VAL A 160 6.35 -14.88 -22.11
C VAL A 160 5.31 -14.27 -21.18
N MET A 161 5.63 -14.22 -19.91
CA MET A 161 4.90 -13.45 -18.91
C MET A 161 5.77 -12.32 -18.42
N LEU A 162 5.27 -11.09 -18.59
CA LEU A 162 5.84 -9.87 -18.01
C LEU A 162 5.02 -9.50 -16.78
N ARG A 163 5.69 -9.30 -15.66
CA ARG A 163 5.10 -8.75 -14.43
C ARG A 163 5.83 -7.49 -14.02
N LEU A 164 5.09 -6.44 -13.76
CA LEU A 164 5.61 -5.22 -13.16
C LEU A 164 5.07 -5.12 -11.73
N TYR A 165 5.95 -4.94 -10.77
CA TYR A 165 5.58 -4.75 -9.38
C TYR A 165 5.96 -3.36 -8.90
N TYR A 166 5.11 -2.78 -8.07
CA TYR A 166 5.37 -1.51 -7.39
C TYR A 166 4.91 -1.57 -5.94
N GLN A 167 5.82 -1.23 -5.02
CA GLN A 167 5.51 -1.10 -3.60
C GLN A 167 5.02 0.33 -3.32
N TYR A 168 3.71 0.49 -3.22
CA TYR A 168 3.08 1.79 -2.94
C TYR A 168 2.99 2.02 -1.43
N PRO A 169 3.57 3.12 -0.89
CA PRO A 169 3.43 3.44 0.52
C PRO A 169 2.00 3.92 0.80
N VAL A 170 1.34 3.30 1.76
CA VAL A 170 0.01 3.74 2.22
C VAL A 170 0.22 4.78 3.31
N PHE A 171 -0.03 6.06 2.98
CA PHE A 171 0.25 7.17 3.89
C PHE A 171 -0.80 7.37 4.98
N VAL A 172 -2.01 6.85 4.80
CA VAL A 172 -3.11 7.13 5.71
C VAL A 172 -3.88 5.86 6.05
N ASN A 173 -3.73 5.39 7.29
CA ASN A 173 -4.63 4.43 7.91
C ASN A 173 -5.83 5.17 8.52
N LEU A 174 -6.69 5.76 7.67
CA LEU A 174 -7.90 6.44 8.11
C LEU A 174 -8.94 5.40 8.53
N LEU A 175 -9.50 5.58 9.71
CA LEU A 175 -10.62 4.78 10.23
C LEU A 175 -10.32 3.26 10.41
N GLY A 176 -9.05 2.86 10.52
CA GLY A 176 -8.68 1.45 10.70
C GLY A 176 -8.70 0.61 9.42
N PHE A 177 -8.95 1.20 8.26
CA PHE A 177 -8.83 0.52 6.98
C PHE A 177 -7.36 0.45 6.56
N ASN A 178 -6.75 -0.72 6.70
CA ASN A 178 -5.42 -0.98 6.19
C ASN A 178 -5.50 -1.40 4.72
N LEU A 179 -5.16 -0.49 3.83
CA LEU A 179 -5.06 -0.76 2.38
C LEU A 179 -3.76 -1.47 1.98
N GLY A 180 -2.85 -1.67 2.93
CA GLY A 180 -1.59 -2.38 2.70
C GLY A 180 -1.81 -3.89 2.68
N ASN A 181 -1.24 -4.58 1.70
CA ASN A 181 -1.22 -6.04 1.60
C ASN A 181 0.15 -6.63 1.97
N LEU A 182 1.12 -5.78 2.30
CA LEU A 182 2.45 -6.15 2.78
C LEU A 182 2.67 -5.71 4.23
N THR A 183 3.59 -6.38 4.91
CA THR A 183 4.12 -5.93 6.21
C THR A 183 4.78 -4.56 6.05
N GLY A 184 4.57 -3.66 7.03
CA GLY A 184 5.13 -2.30 6.97
C GLY A 184 4.22 -1.25 6.32
N GLY A 185 2.95 -1.58 6.01
CA GLY A 185 1.97 -0.60 5.50
C GLY A 185 2.15 -0.26 4.02
N TYR A 186 2.76 -1.15 3.25
CA TYR A 186 2.85 -1.03 1.80
C TYR A 186 1.75 -1.81 1.10
N ASN A 187 1.33 -1.31 -0.05
CA ASN A 187 0.49 -2.04 -1.00
C ASN A 187 1.33 -2.46 -2.20
N LEU A 188 1.36 -3.76 -2.50
CA LEU A 188 2.01 -4.28 -3.68
C LEU A 188 1.04 -4.25 -4.85
N PHE A 189 1.29 -3.38 -5.82
CA PHE A 189 0.64 -3.45 -7.12
C PHE A 189 1.39 -4.41 -8.01
N ALA A 190 0.63 -5.20 -8.78
CA ALA A 190 1.15 -6.10 -9.79
C ALA A 190 0.37 -5.90 -11.08
N ALA A 191 1.06 -5.59 -12.15
CA ALA A 191 0.50 -5.59 -13.50
C ALA A 191 1.12 -6.73 -14.28
N THR A 192 0.31 -7.56 -14.91
CA THR A 192 0.74 -8.77 -15.60
C THR A 192 0.27 -8.77 -17.05
N ALA A 193 1.19 -9.05 -17.96
CA ALA A 193 0.89 -9.28 -19.36
C ALA A 193 1.45 -10.64 -19.78
N VAL A 194 0.62 -11.46 -20.41
CA VAL A 194 1.02 -12.77 -20.96
C VAL A 194 0.78 -12.76 -22.45
N PHE A 195 1.78 -13.14 -23.21
CA PHE A 195 1.73 -13.11 -24.66
C PHE A 195 2.64 -14.17 -25.28
N LYS A 196 2.49 -14.38 -26.57
CA LYS A 196 3.40 -15.19 -27.36
C LYS A 196 4.21 -14.27 -28.27
N ASN A 197 5.53 -14.37 -28.23
CA ASN A 197 6.41 -13.56 -29.07
C ASN A 197 6.10 -13.78 -30.56
N GLU A 198 6.12 -12.70 -31.31
CA GLU A 198 5.99 -12.74 -32.77
C GLU A 198 7.21 -13.42 -33.41
N PRO A 199 7.07 -14.00 -34.61
CA PRO A 199 8.22 -14.46 -35.36
C PRO A 199 9.00 -13.25 -35.89
N TYR A 200 10.08 -12.90 -35.24
CA TYR A 200 11.05 -11.88 -35.69
C TYR A 200 12.37 -12.56 -36.06
N ALA A 201 13.14 -11.93 -36.97
CA ALA A 201 14.46 -12.44 -37.30
C ALA A 201 15.39 -12.32 -36.10
N SER A 202 15.87 -13.45 -35.57
CA SER A 202 16.93 -13.47 -34.57
C SER A 202 18.24 -13.10 -35.24
N SER A 203 18.87 -12.01 -34.76
CA SER A 203 20.22 -11.63 -35.19
C SER A 203 21.28 -12.57 -34.66
#